data_b5599612e1f5b47b33c47db14eaae0c5
#
_entry.id   b5599612e1f5b47b33c47db14eaae0c5
#
_cell.length_a   1.000
_cell.length_b   1.000
_cell.length_c   1.000
_cell.angle_alpha   90.00
_cell.angle_beta   90.00
_cell.angle_gamma   90.00
#
_symmetry.space_group_name_H-M   'P 1'
#
loop_
_entity.id
_entity.type
_entity.pdbx_description
1 polymer ?
#
loop_
_entity_poly.entity_id
_entity_poly.type
_entity_poly.pdbx_seq_one_letter_code
_entity_poly.pdbx_strand_id
1 'polypeptide(L)'
;VTVGILVAGAFGYMGLPLMAGFAGEFFIFVGSFGAPSLPYAPVFTALAMFGIVIVAGYLLSAMQKTLFGPFRLETDYEISSAPFHDVAPLAVLLVAIIVLGVAPDLVFEMIRDATMPVVEGVSANV
;
A
#
# COMPACT_ATOMS: atom_id res chain seq x y z
N VAL A 1 15.11 15.62 2.36
CA VAL A 1 14.09 15.27 1.36
C VAL A 1 13.95 13.74 1.27
N THR A 2 15.02 13.00 0.99
CA THR A 2 15.00 11.52 0.81
C THR A 2 14.40 10.78 2.01
N VAL A 3 14.77 11.16 3.24
CA VAL A 3 14.22 10.57 4.47
C VAL A 3 12.71 10.80 4.56
N GLY A 4 12.24 12.01 4.23
CA GLY A 4 10.80 12.31 4.24
C GLY A 4 10.02 11.45 3.24
N ILE A 5 10.55 11.24 2.04
CA ILE A 5 9.94 10.39 1.02
C ILE A 5 9.94 8.92 1.46
N LEU A 6 11.03 8.43 2.05
CA LEU A 6 11.12 7.08 2.61
C LEU A 6 10.06 6.85 3.70
N VAL A 7 9.92 7.79 4.63
CA VAL A 7 8.90 7.73 5.70
C VAL A 7 7.50 7.74 5.12
N ALA A 8 7.22 8.65 4.20
CA ALA A 8 5.91 8.74 3.57
C ALA A 8 5.58 7.49 2.73
N GLY A 9 6.57 6.95 2.01
CA GLY A 9 6.42 5.69 1.27
C GLY A 9 6.15 4.49 2.20
N ALA A 10 6.85 4.40 3.33
CA ALA A 10 6.62 3.38 4.33
C ALA A 10 5.19 3.46 4.92
N PHE A 11 4.72 4.66 5.21
CA PHE A 11 3.36 4.87 5.65
C PHE A 11 2.32 4.54 4.56
N GLY A 12 2.63 4.81 3.29
CA GLY A 12 1.81 4.37 2.16
C GLY A 12 1.67 2.86 2.08
N TYR A 13 2.76 2.14 2.33
CA TYR A 13 2.78 0.68 2.36
C TYR A 13 2.05 0.10 3.58
N MET A 14 2.05 0.79 4.72
CA MET A 14 1.33 0.38 5.93
C MET A 14 -0.19 0.57 5.83
N GLY A 15 -0.70 1.06 4.71
CA GLY A 15 -2.14 1.28 4.53
C GLY A 15 -2.70 2.43 5.38
N LEU A 16 -1.96 3.53 5.52
CA LEU A 16 -2.51 4.71 6.18
C LEU A 16 -3.65 5.33 5.37
N PRO A 17 -4.69 5.87 6.05
CA PRO A 17 -5.74 6.62 5.39
C PRO A 17 -5.19 7.69 4.45
N LEU A 18 -5.83 7.92 3.32
CA LEU A 18 -5.42 8.80 2.22
C LEU A 18 -4.30 8.25 1.33
N MET A 19 -3.85 7.02 1.54
CA MET A 19 -2.87 6.34 0.70
C MET A 19 -3.53 5.19 -0.08
N ALA A 20 -3.00 4.89 -1.26
CA ALA A 20 -3.56 3.85 -2.15
C ALA A 20 -3.65 2.46 -1.48
N GLY A 21 -2.69 2.12 -0.61
CA GLY A 21 -2.69 0.87 0.15
C GLY A 21 -3.95 0.72 1.00
N PHE A 22 -4.32 1.76 1.76
CA PHE A 22 -5.52 1.73 2.59
C PHE A 22 -6.80 1.49 1.78
N ALA A 23 -6.95 2.22 0.67
CA ALA A 23 -8.14 2.07 -0.17
C ALA A 23 -8.28 0.63 -0.68
N GLY A 24 -7.20 0.03 -1.21
CA GLY A 24 -7.19 -1.35 -1.68
C GLY A 24 -7.52 -2.36 -0.59
N GLU A 25 -6.84 -2.29 0.56
CA GLU A 25 -7.05 -3.19 1.69
C GLU A 25 -8.47 -3.09 2.26
N PHE A 26 -8.98 -1.88 2.41
CA PHE A 26 -10.33 -1.63 2.93
C PHE A 26 -11.40 -2.30 2.06
N PHE A 27 -11.34 -2.12 0.73
CA PHE A 27 -12.30 -2.75 -0.17
C PHE A 27 -12.19 -4.26 -0.23
N ILE A 28 -10.96 -4.81 -0.16
CA ILE A 28 -10.74 -6.25 -0.09
C ILE A 28 -11.38 -6.82 1.18
N PHE A 29 -11.18 -6.18 2.34
CA PHE A 29 -11.74 -6.67 3.59
C PHE A 29 -13.26 -6.56 3.65
N VAL A 30 -13.82 -5.44 3.20
CA VAL A 30 -15.28 -5.30 3.14
C VAL A 30 -15.90 -6.33 2.20
N GLY A 31 -15.31 -6.52 1.02
CA GLY A 31 -15.78 -7.50 0.05
C GLY A 31 -15.65 -8.94 0.54
N SER A 32 -14.52 -9.31 1.14
CA SER A 32 -14.28 -10.66 1.63
C SER A 32 -15.10 -10.98 2.88
N PHE A 33 -15.30 -10.02 3.78
CA PHE A 33 -16.10 -10.21 4.98
C PHE A 33 -17.57 -10.52 4.66
N GLY A 34 -18.11 -9.85 3.64
CA GLY A 34 -19.48 -10.00 3.17
C GLY A 34 -19.70 -11.09 2.12
N ALA A 35 -18.70 -11.90 1.77
CA ALA A 35 -18.82 -12.89 0.69
C ALA A 35 -19.71 -14.07 1.06
N PRO A 36 -20.94 -14.21 0.50
CA PRO A 36 -21.88 -15.25 0.89
C PRO A 36 -21.49 -16.64 0.40
N SER A 37 -20.65 -16.73 -0.61
CA SER A 37 -20.21 -17.98 -1.24
C SER A 37 -19.04 -18.65 -0.53
N LEU A 38 -18.37 -17.98 0.40
CA LEU A 38 -17.21 -18.51 1.12
C LEU A 38 -17.58 -18.90 2.56
N PRO A 39 -17.53 -20.21 2.90
CA PRO A 39 -17.69 -20.63 4.28
C PRO A 39 -16.55 -20.03 5.11
N TYR A 40 -16.89 -19.51 6.29
CA TYR A 40 -15.94 -18.87 7.21
C TYR A 40 -15.24 -17.59 6.69
N ALA A 41 -15.82 -16.90 5.71
CA ALA A 41 -15.30 -15.64 5.17
C ALA A 41 -14.87 -14.62 6.25
N PRO A 42 -15.67 -14.36 7.32
CA PRO A 42 -15.27 -13.44 8.38
C PRO A 42 -14.00 -13.88 9.12
N VAL A 43 -13.79 -15.18 9.30
CA VAL A 43 -12.60 -15.72 9.99
C VAL A 43 -11.35 -15.51 9.15
N PHE A 44 -11.43 -15.83 7.85
CA PHE A 44 -10.29 -15.59 6.94
C PHE A 44 -9.98 -14.11 6.81
N THR A 45 -11.00 -13.27 6.75
CA THR A 45 -10.80 -11.80 6.70
C THR A 45 -10.14 -11.29 7.98
N ALA A 46 -10.56 -11.76 9.15
CA ALA A 46 -9.94 -11.40 10.42
C ALA A 46 -8.47 -11.84 10.50
N LEU A 47 -8.14 -13.05 10.01
CA LEU A 47 -6.75 -13.51 9.94
C LEU A 47 -5.91 -12.65 8.98
N ALA A 48 -6.47 -12.25 7.85
CA ALA A 48 -5.81 -11.37 6.89
C ALA A 48 -5.56 -9.97 7.49
N MET A 49 -6.53 -9.40 8.22
CA MET A 49 -6.36 -8.14 8.95
C MET A 49 -5.24 -8.22 10.00
N PHE A 50 -5.09 -9.36 10.67
CA PHE A 50 -3.98 -9.57 11.60
C PHE A 50 -2.62 -9.51 10.90
N GLY A 51 -2.55 -9.94 9.64
CA GLY A 51 -1.36 -9.81 8.80
C GLY A 51 -0.87 -8.36 8.65
N ILE A 52 -1.78 -7.39 8.56
CA ILE A 52 -1.43 -5.96 8.47
C ILE A 52 -0.69 -5.50 9.73
N VAL A 53 -1.11 -5.96 10.91
CA VAL A 53 -0.46 -5.61 12.17
C VAL A 53 0.98 -6.11 12.19
N ILE A 54 1.24 -7.31 11.66
CA ILE A 54 2.60 -7.87 11.54
C ILE A 54 3.43 -7.03 10.57
N VAL A 55 2.87 -6.67 9.41
CA VAL A 55 3.53 -5.81 8.42
C VAL A 55 3.89 -4.46 9.03
N ALA A 56 2.96 -3.81 9.72
CA ALA A 56 3.21 -2.55 10.41
C ALA A 56 4.34 -2.69 11.45
N GLY A 57 4.34 -3.75 12.23
CA GLY A 57 5.35 -4.01 13.25
C GLY A 57 6.76 -4.14 12.68
N TYR A 58 6.95 -4.95 11.63
CA TYR A 58 8.29 -5.10 11.04
C TYR A 58 8.74 -3.83 10.31
N LEU A 59 7.82 -3.13 9.65
CA LEU A 59 8.14 -1.89 8.92
C LEU A 59 8.57 -0.78 9.88
N LEU A 60 7.84 -0.60 10.98
CA LEU A 60 8.21 0.35 12.04
C LEU A 60 9.56 -0.01 12.64
N SER A 61 9.83 -1.30 12.88
CA SER A 61 11.13 -1.75 13.37
C SER A 61 12.26 -1.47 12.39
N ALA A 62 12.01 -1.68 11.08
CA ALA A 62 12.97 -1.36 10.04
C ALA A 62 13.24 0.15 9.98
N MET A 63 12.19 0.98 10.04
CA MET A 63 12.33 2.44 10.06
C MET A 63 13.10 2.93 11.29
N GLN A 64 12.82 2.39 12.48
CA GLN A 64 13.56 2.73 13.69
C GLN A 64 15.04 2.43 13.54
N LYS A 65 15.41 1.27 13.02
CA LYS A 65 16.80 0.88 12.82
C LYS A 65 17.50 1.73 11.75
N THR A 66 16.80 2.09 10.69
CA THR A 66 17.37 2.84 9.56
C THR A 66 17.50 4.34 9.88
N LEU A 67 16.51 4.93 10.54
CA LEU A 67 16.45 6.39 10.75
C LEU A 67 16.99 6.81 12.11
N PHE A 68 16.83 5.97 13.14
CA PHE A 68 17.21 6.29 14.52
C PHE A 68 18.29 5.37 15.07
N GLY A 69 18.81 4.45 14.23
CA GLY A 69 19.95 3.60 14.59
C GLY A 69 21.24 4.39 14.72
N PRO A 70 22.27 3.85 15.44
CA PRO A 70 23.56 4.50 15.54
C PRO A 70 24.19 4.62 14.15
N PHE A 71 24.54 5.85 13.78
CA PHE A 71 25.21 6.12 12.51
C PHE A 71 26.65 5.62 12.58
N ARG A 72 26.93 4.51 11.93
CA ARG A 72 28.28 3.93 11.81
C ARG A 72 28.68 3.92 10.35
N LEU A 73 29.60 4.78 9.98
CA LEU A 73 30.31 4.68 8.71
C LEU A 73 31.52 3.77 8.92
N GLU A 74 31.55 2.64 8.25
CA GLU A 74 32.72 1.76 8.18
C GLU A 74 33.67 2.14 7.03
N THR A 75 33.34 3.15 6.26
CA THR A 75 34.07 3.59 5.07
C THR A 75 34.18 5.12 4.99
N ASP A 76 35.33 5.61 4.53
CA ASP A 76 35.65 7.03 4.31
C ASP A 76 34.92 7.67 3.10
N TYR A 77 33.69 7.21 2.78
CA TYR A 77 32.90 7.83 1.73
C TYR A 77 32.21 9.09 2.23
N GLU A 78 32.43 10.21 1.53
CA GLU A 78 31.65 11.42 1.74
C GLU A 78 30.18 11.17 1.37
N ILE A 79 29.30 11.28 2.37
CA ILE A 79 27.87 11.20 2.14
C ILE A 79 27.42 12.50 1.46
N SER A 80 27.25 12.45 0.15
CA SER A 80 26.63 13.52 -0.61
C SER A 80 25.10 13.45 -0.49
N SER A 81 24.45 14.61 -0.58
CA SER A 81 23.00 14.66 -0.70
C SER A 81 22.57 14.01 -2.01
N ALA A 82 21.45 13.24 -1.97
CA ALA A 82 20.91 12.60 -3.16
C ALA A 82 20.64 13.63 -4.27
N PRO A 83 21.14 13.42 -5.49
CA PRO A 83 20.92 14.31 -6.61
C PRO A 83 19.44 14.32 -7.02
N PHE A 84 19.03 15.39 -7.69
CA PHE A 84 17.63 15.59 -8.08
C PHE A 84 17.04 14.44 -8.91
N HIS A 85 17.85 13.85 -9.79
CA HIS A 85 17.41 12.74 -10.65
C HIS A 85 17.10 11.45 -9.87
N ASP A 86 17.62 11.27 -8.66
CA ASP A 86 17.28 10.14 -7.79
C ASP A 86 16.01 10.41 -6.96
N VAL A 87 15.80 11.67 -6.61
CA VAL A 87 14.64 12.08 -5.78
C VAL A 87 13.39 12.26 -6.61
N ALA A 88 13.50 12.73 -7.85
CA ALA A 88 12.37 13.02 -8.71
C ALA A 88 11.45 11.82 -8.97
N PRO A 89 11.94 10.62 -9.36
CA PRO A 89 11.07 9.47 -9.57
C PRO A 89 10.37 9.01 -8.27
N LEU A 90 11.05 9.09 -7.13
CA LEU A 90 10.44 8.76 -5.84
C LEU A 90 9.32 9.73 -5.48
N ALA A 91 9.50 11.02 -5.76
CA ALA A 91 8.47 12.02 -5.53
C ALA A 91 7.25 11.80 -6.43
N VAL A 92 7.45 11.44 -7.71
CA VAL A 92 6.35 11.12 -8.64
C VAL A 92 5.57 9.90 -8.14
N LEU A 93 6.25 8.84 -7.70
CA LEU A 93 5.60 7.66 -7.15
C LEU A 93 4.81 7.99 -5.87
N LEU A 94 5.35 8.83 -5.00
CA LEU A 94 4.66 9.25 -3.78
C LEU A 94 3.39 10.04 -4.11
N VAL A 95 3.45 10.96 -5.07
CA VAL A 95 2.28 11.71 -5.54
C VAL A 95 1.23 10.75 -6.12
N ALA A 96 1.64 9.76 -6.92
CA ALA A 96 0.73 8.75 -7.46
C ALA A 96 0.02 7.95 -6.35
N ILE A 97 0.75 7.52 -5.32
CA ILE A 97 0.18 6.80 -4.17
C ILE A 97 -0.86 7.65 -3.43
N ILE A 98 -0.61 8.95 -3.26
CA ILE A 98 -1.54 9.86 -2.60
C ILE A 98 -2.77 10.11 -3.48
N VAL A 99 -2.57 10.37 -4.77
CA VAL A 99 -3.68 10.63 -5.71
C VAL A 99 -4.62 9.42 -5.77
N LEU A 100 -4.07 8.21 -5.90
CA LEU A 100 -4.86 6.97 -5.92
C LEU A 100 -5.53 6.66 -4.58
N GLY A 101 -4.97 7.11 -3.47
CA GLY A 101 -5.57 6.94 -2.14
C GLY A 101 -6.70 7.92 -1.86
N VAL A 102 -6.59 9.16 -2.37
CA VAL A 102 -7.61 10.21 -2.18
C VAL A 102 -8.75 10.08 -3.18
N ALA A 103 -8.45 9.64 -4.41
CA ALA A 103 -9.42 9.47 -5.49
C ALA A 103 -9.39 8.02 -6.04
N PRO A 104 -9.78 7.02 -5.23
CA PRO A 104 -9.78 5.62 -5.65
C PRO A 104 -10.76 5.35 -6.78
N ASP A 105 -11.78 6.18 -6.95
CA ASP A 105 -12.82 6.06 -7.99
C ASP A 105 -12.22 6.03 -9.39
N LEU A 106 -11.10 6.73 -9.63
CA LEU A 106 -10.41 6.72 -10.92
C LEU A 106 -10.01 5.30 -11.39
N VAL A 107 -9.62 4.45 -10.44
CA VAL A 107 -9.22 3.07 -10.72
C VAL A 107 -10.43 2.13 -10.67
N PHE A 108 -11.38 2.39 -9.76
CA PHE A 108 -12.58 1.57 -9.63
C PHE A 108 -13.47 1.60 -10.86
N GLU A 109 -13.70 2.76 -11.47
CA GLU A 109 -14.43 2.86 -12.72
C GLU A 109 -13.78 2.03 -13.82
N MET A 110 -12.46 2.15 -13.98
CA MET A 110 -11.71 1.38 -14.98
C MET A 110 -11.76 -0.13 -14.74
N ILE A 111 -11.65 -0.57 -13.48
CA ILE A 111 -11.77 -1.99 -13.10
C ILE A 111 -13.20 -2.49 -13.33
N ARG A 112 -14.18 -1.71 -12.95
CA ARG A 112 -15.61 -2.05 -13.13
C ARG A 112 -15.94 -2.26 -14.59
N ASP A 113 -15.55 -1.32 -15.45
CA ASP A 113 -15.81 -1.41 -16.89
C ASP A 113 -15.13 -2.63 -17.53
N ALA A 114 -13.97 -3.01 -17.04
CA ALA A 114 -13.24 -4.18 -17.51
C ALA A 114 -13.84 -5.52 -16.98
N THR A 115 -14.40 -5.52 -15.77
CA THR A 115 -14.89 -6.75 -15.11
C THR A 115 -16.36 -7.05 -15.37
N MET A 116 -17.21 -6.04 -15.58
CA MET A 116 -18.65 -6.22 -15.81
C MET A 116 -18.97 -7.19 -16.96
N PRO A 117 -18.34 -7.12 -18.14
CA PRO A 117 -18.61 -8.06 -19.23
C PRO A 117 -18.31 -9.52 -18.86
N VAL A 118 -17.27 -9.72 -18.02
CA VAL A 118 -16.87 -11.07 -17.56
C VAL A 118 -17.90 -11.61 -16.57
N VAL A 119 -18.36 -10.80 -15.64
CA VAL A 119 -19.37 -11.18 -14.64
C VAL A 119 -20.70 -11.50 -15.32
N GLU A 120 -21.15 -10.67 -16.27
CA GLU A 120 -22.37 -10.92 -17.06
C GLU A 120 -22.26 -12.19 -17.88
N GLY A 121 -21.11 -12.45 -18.51
CA GLY A 121 -20.87 -13.67 -19.28
C GLY A 121 -20.90 -14.94 -18.42
N VAL A 122 -20.42 -14.89 -17.20
CA VAL A 122 -20.49 -16.02 -16.25
C VAL A 122 -21.91 -16.22 -15.74
N SER A 123 -22.61 -15.15 -15.39
CA SER A 123 -24.00 -15.24 -14.87
C SER A 123 -25.01 -15.70 -15.93
N ALA A 124 -24.75 -15.48 -17.19
CA ALA A 124 -25.60 -15.95 -18.30
C ALA A 124 -25.47 -17.45 -18.61
N ASN A 125 -24.40 -18.10 -18.11
CA ASN A 125 -24.09 -19.51 -18.34
C ASN A 125 -24.35 -20.42 -17.12
N VAL A 126 -24.92 -19.90 -16.04
CA VAL A 126 -25.33 -20.63 -14.82
C VAL A 126 -26.84 -20.58 -14.66
#